data_944748fd08ce4c33a9a2021127a85a61
#
_entry.id   944748fd08ce4c33a9a2021127a85a61
#
_cell.length_a   1.000
_cell.length_b   1.000
_cell.length_c   1.000
_cell.angle_alpha   90.00
_cell.angle_beta   90.00
_cell.angle_gamma   90.00
#
_symmetry.space_group_name_H-M   'P 1'
#
loop_
_entity.id
_entity.type
_entity.pdbx_description
1 polymer ?
#
loop_
_entity_poly.entity_id
_entity_poly.type
_entity_poly.pdbx_seq_one_letter_code
_entity_poly.pdbx_strand_id
1 'polypeptide(L)'
;LPTFKPHRLETDPTIIYGCTVPLTKSAACKEFQGRIRRIHLSDVDNPYSTYTHEGLPPGPISNPGRAALAAVLQPDATPYLYFVSRNDGTHQFSVTMEEHQAAVNKYQLRRTPTGTPAPQP
;
A
#
# COMPACT_ATOMS: atom_id res chain seq x y z
N LEU A 1 -0.30 22.95 8.52
CA LEU A 1 -0.27 21.53 8.13
C LEU A 1 -1.19 20.72 9.03
N PRO A 2 -1.90 19.74 8.48
CA PRO A 2 -2.68 18.84 9.31
C PRO A 2 -1.79 18.11 10.30
N THR A 3 -2.30 17.85 11.50
CA THR A 3 -1.58 17.06 12.49
C THR A 3 -1.62 15.60 12.07
N PHE A 4 -0.45 15.00 11.87
CA PHE A 4 -0.34 13.59 11.57
C PHE A 4 -0.37 12.79 12.86
N LYS A 5 -1.31 11.84 12.96
CA LYS A 5 -1.37 10.92 14.09
C LYS A 5 -0.70 9.61 13.68
N PRO A 6 0.33 9.16 14.42
CA PRO A 6 0.98 7.90 14.08
C PRO A 6 -0.02 6.75 14.05
N HIS A 7 -0.01 6.01 12.95
CA HIS A 7 -0.76 4.78 12.78
C HIS A 7 -0.08 3.97 11.67
N ARG A 8 -0.51 2.75 11.48
CA ARG A 8 0.04 1.91 10.42
C ARG A 8 -0.63 2.28 9.11
N LEU A 9 0.16 2.81 8.18
CA LEU A 9 -0.36 3.25 6.88
C LEU A 9 -0.73 2.08 5.97
N GLU A 10 -0.10 0.93 6.16
CA GLU A 10 -0.40 -0.31 5.44
C GLU A 10 -0.37 -0.13 3.92
N THR A 11 0.69 0.48 3.42
CA THR A 11 0.87 0.72 2.00
C THR A 11 1.93 -0.22 1.43
N ASP A 12 1.55 -1.02 0.44
CA ASP A 12 2.42 -2.04 -0.16
C ASP A 12 3.73 -1.49 -0.72
N PRO A 13 3.76 -0.32 -1.38
CA PRO A 13 5.02 0.21 -1.91
C PRO A 13 6.13 0.39 -0.88
N THR A 14 5.79 0.59 0.39
CA THR A 14 6.80 0.72 1.44
C THR A 14 7.52 -0.59 1.69
N ILE A 15 6.83 -1.72 1.64
CA ILE A 15 7.44 -3.04 1.74
C ILE A 15 8.38 -3.26 0.57
N ILE A 16 7.90 -2.99 -0.64
CA ILE A 16 8.66 -3.20 -1.88
C ILE A 16 9.95 -2.38 -1.85
N TYR A 17 9.85 -1.12 -1.44
CA TYR A 17 11.02 -0.26 -1.34
C TYR A 17 12.06 -0.85 -0.37
N GLY A 18 11.63 -1.23 0.82
CA GLY A 18 12.53 -1.78 1.84
C GLY A 18 13.16 -3.10 1.44
N CYS A 19 12.53 -3.85 0.52
CA CYS A 19 13.05 -5.11 0.02
C CYS A 19 13.92 -4.97 -1.24
N THR A 20 13.92 -3.82 -1.90
CA THR A 20 14.61 -3.67 -3.19
C THR A 20 15.72 -2.62 -3.20
N VAL A 21 15.56 -1.53 -2.47
CA VAL A 21 16.48 -0.38 -2.56
C VAL A 21 17.62 -0.42 -1.54
N PRO A 22 17.40 -0.63 -0.22
CA PRO A 22 18.50 -0.65 0.72
C PRO A 22 19.49 -1.80 0.44
N LEU A 23 20.75 -1.54 0.70
CA LEU A 23 21.80 -2.57 0.54
C LEU A 23 21.67 -3.67 1.61
N THR A 24 21.29 -3.28 2.82
CA THR A 24 21.05 -4.24 3.90
C THR A 24 19.55 -4.57 3.93
N LYS A 25 19.24 -5.86 3.82
CA LYS A 25 17.86 -6.34 3.74
C LYS A 25 17.58 -7.36 4.84
N SER A 26 16.34 -7.40 5.30
CA SER A 26 15.87 -8.42 6.23
C SER A 26 15.89 -9.80 5.58
N ALA A 27 15.79 -10.85 6.40
CA ALA A 27 15.73 -12.23 5.88
C ALA A 27 14.53 -12.41 4.95
N ALA A 28 13.36 -11.86 5.31
CA ALA A 28 12.17 -11.95 4.46
C ALA A 28 12.37 -11.21 3.14
N CYS A 29 12.97 -10.00 3.19
CA CYS A 29 13.25 -9.23 1.98
C CYS A 29 14.21 -9.93 1.03
N LYS A 30 15.15 -10.70 1.55
CA LYS A 30 16.06 -11.47 0.71
C LYS A 30 15.34 -12.53 -0.12
N GLU A 31 14.16 -12.95 0.31
CA GLU A 31 13.32 -13.89 -0.43
C GLU A 31 12.27 -13.21 -1.30
N PHE A 32 12.28 -11.86 -1.38
CA PHE A 32 11.35 -11.12 -2.19
C PHE A 32 11.69 -11.30 -3.68
N GLN A 33 10.69 -11.73 -4.44
CA GLN A 33 10.81 -12.01 -5.87
C GLN A 33 9.80 -11.21 -6.70
N GLY A 34 9.46 -10.00 -6.25
CA GLY A 34 8.54 -9.12 -6.94
C GLY A 34 7.09 -9.24 -6.49
N ARG A 35 6.77 -10.24 -5.67
CA ARG A 35 5.43 -10.45 -5.14
C ARG A 35 5.46 -10.46 -3.62
N ILE A 36 4.62 -9.65 -3.00
CA ILE A 36 4.49 -9.60 -1.54
C ILE A 36 3.77 -10.86 -1.07
N ARG A 37 4.39 -11.56 -0.11
CA ARG A 37 3.80 -12.72 0.55
C ARG A 37 3.59 -12.41 2.02
N ARG A 38 2.96 -13.34 2.75
CA ARG A 38 2.70 -13.16 4.17
C ARG A 38 3.96 -12.85 4.98
N ILE A 39 5.09 -13.48 4.66
CA ILE A 39 6.35 -13.23 5.36
C ILE A 39 6.79 -11.77 5.25
N HIS A 40 6.46 -11.10 4.16
CA HIS A 40 6.79 -9.69 3.96
C HIS A 40 5.85 -8.79 4.75
N LEU A 41 4.56 -9.16 4.84
CA LEU A 41 3.57 -8.37 5.56
C LEU A 41 3.80 -8.37 7.07
N SER A 42 4.35 -9.44 7.62
CA SER A 42 4.61 -9.57 9.05
C SER A 42 6.06 -9.27 9.44
N ASP A 43 6.89 -8.85 8.49
CA ASP A 43 8.31 -8.63 8.71
C ASP A 43 8.59 -7.35 9.50
N VAL A 44 8.94 -7.49 10.77
CA VAL A 44 9.28 -6.36 11.63
C VAL A 44 10.70 -5.83 11.38
N ASP A 45 11.52 -6.57 10.66
CA ASP A 45 12.91 -6.21 10.38
C ASP A 45 13.04 -5.33 9.13
N ASN A 46 11.98 -5.17 8.35
CA ASN A 46 11.95 -4.22 7.25
C ASN A 46 11.54 -2.85 7.80
N PRO A 47 12.47 -1.89 7.94
CA PRO A 47 12.14 -0.62 8.59
C PRO A 47 11.18 0.26 7.77
N TYR A 48 11.05 0.00 6.48
CA TYR A 48 10.14 0.74 5.62
C TYR A 48 8.70 0.22 5.67
N SER A 49 8.48 -1.02 6.15
CA SER A 49 7.14 -1.60 6.16
C SER A 49 6.18 -0.82 7.05
N THR A 50 5.13 -0.28 6.44
CA THR A 50 4.07 0.41 7.18
C THR A 50 2.99 -0.54 7.68
N TYR A 51 3.15 -1.84 7.43
CA TYR A 51 2.32 -2.87 8.06
C TYR A 51 2.80 -3.23 9.47
N THR A 52 4.10 -3.07 9.73
CA THR A 52 4.71 -3.47 11.01
C THR A 52 5.19 -2.29 11.84
N HIS A 53 5.28 -1.10 11.25
CA HIS A 53 5.72 0.12 11.93
C HIS A 53 4.69 1.23 11.79
N GLU A 54 4.45 1.95 12.87
CA GLU A 54 3.56 3.10 12.86
C GLU A 54 4.27 4.33 12.27
N GLY A 55 3.47 5.22 11.69
CA GLY A 55 3.97 6.48 11.19
C GLY A 55 4.56 6.38 9.80
N LEU A 56 5.36 7.38 9.47
CA LEU A 56 6.01 7.46 8.16
C LEU A 56 7.21 6.53 8.08
N PRO A 57 7.56 6.07 6.86
CA PRO A 57 8.82 5.35 6.65
C PRO A 57 10.03 6.20 7.03
N PRO A 58 11.22 5.58 7.20
CA PRO A 58 12.43 6.32 7.57
C PRO A 58 12.85 7.41 6.59
N GLY A 59 12.43 7.30 5.33
CA GLY A 59 12.74 8.27 4.29
C GLY A 59 11.81 8.15 3.12
N PRO A 60 11.94 9.04 2.12
CA PRO A 60 11.10 9.00 0.92
C PRO A 60 11.31 7.71 0.13
N ILE A 61 10.25 7.25 -0.50
CA ILE A 61 10.29 6.03 -1.33
C ILE A 61 10.05 6.33 -2.81
N SER A 62 9.77 7.59 -3.14
CA SER A 62 9.51 8.01 -4.51
C SER A 62 9.76 9.50 -4.66
N ASN A 63 9.63 9.99 -5.88
CA ASN A 63 9.75 11.42 -6.19
C ASN A 63 8.34 11.93 -6.52
N PRO A 64 7.64 12.51 -5.54
CA PRO A 64 6.26 12.95 -5.76
C PRO A 64 6.20 14.13 -6.71
N GLY A 65 5.15 14.19 -7.51
CA GLY A 65 4.89 15.32 -8.38
C GLY A 65 4.20 16.47 -7.64
N ARG A 66 3.97 17.56 -8.37
CA ARG A 66 3.38 18.79 -7.81
C ARG A 66 2.02 18.53 -7.16
N ALA A 67 1.14 17.78 -7.83
CA ALA A 67 -0.20 17.50 -7.32
C ALA A 67 -0.16 16.71 -6.01
N ALA A 68 0.75 15.74 -5.89
CA ALA A 68 0.89 14.96 -4.67
C ALA A 68 1.39 15.83 -3.52
N LEU A 69 2.36 16.71 -3.77
CA LEU A 69 2.86 17.62 -2.75
C LEU A 69 1.78 18.61 -2.30
N ALA A 70 1.01 19.15 -3.24
CA ALA A 70 -0.10 20.06 -2.92
C ALA A 70 -1.16 19.37 -2.08
N ALA A 71 -1.45 18.10 -2.37
CA ALA A 71 -2.44 17.34 -1.62
C ALA A 71 -2.04 17.12 -0.16
N VAL A 72 -0.75 16.98 0.12
CA VAL A 72 -0.26 16.86 1.50
C VAL A 72 -0.41 18.16 2.26
N LEU A 73 -0.18 19.30 1.59
CA LEU A 73 -0.30 20.62 2.22
C LEU A 73 -1.74 21.03 2.43
N GLN A 74 -2.63 20.65 1.52
CA GLN A 74 -4.05 20.99 1.58
C GLN A 74 -4.89 19.76 1.21
N PRO A 75 -4.96 18.76 2.10
CA PRO A 75 -5.72 17.55 1.82
C PRO A 75 -7.21 17.82 1.78
N ASP A 76 -7.90 17.08 0.91
CA ASP A 76 -9.36 17.12 0.88
C ASP A 76 -9.93 16.54 2.17
N ALA A 77 -10.98 17.16 2.68
CA ALA A 77 -11.69 16.66 3.85
C ALA A 77 -12.66 15.56 3.39
N THR A 78 -12.27 14.30 3.53
CA THR A 78 -13.07 13.16 3.13
C THR A 78 -13.14 12.13 4.25
N PRO A 79 -14.20 11.29 4.27
CA PRO A 79 -14.30 10.19 5.24
C PRO A 79 -13.58 8.91 4.77
N TYR A 80 -12.91 8.94 3.63
CA TYR A 80 -12.31 7.74 3.06
C TYR A 80 -11.11 7.26 3.89
N LEU A 81 -11.11 5.99 4.25
CA LEU A 81 -10.03 5.35 5.00
C LEU A 81 -9.28 4.31 4.18
N TYR A 82 -9.87 3.85 3.09
CA TYR A 82 -9.33 2.75 2.28
C TYR A 82 -9.31 3.14 0.81
N PHE A 83 -8.38 2.55 0.08
CA PHE A 83 -8.36 2.70 -1.37
C PHE A 83 -7.82 1.43 -2.02
N VAL A 84 -8.21 1.21 -3.26
CA VAL A 84 -7.72 0.10 -4.07
C VAL A 84 -7.65 0.56 -5.52
N SER A 85 -6.65 0.08 -6.26
CA SER A 85 -6.51 0.40 -7.68
C SER A 85 -7.64 -0.25 -8.48
N ARG A 86 -8.19 0.50 -9.44
CA ARG A 86 -9.13 -0.04 -10.43
C ARG A 86 -8.42 -0.64 -11.64
N ASN A 87 -7.08 -0.61 -11.64
CA ASN A 87 -6.23 -1.11 -12.73
C ASN A 87 -6.35 -0.33 -14.04
N ASP A 88 -6.86 0.90 -13.98
CA ASP A 88 -7.01 1.80 -15.13
C ASP A 88 -6.38 3.17 -14.88
N GLY A 89 -5.52 3.27 -13.87
CA GLY A 89 -4.93 4.54 -13.46
C GLY A 89 -5.74 5.31 -12.43
N THR A 90 -6.91 4.81 -12.05
CA THR A 90 -7.76 5.42 -11.01
C THR A 90 -7.88 4.52 -9.80
N HIS A 91 -8.47 5.06 -8.73
CA HIS A 91 -8.64 4.36 -7.46
C HIS A 91 -10.08 4.40 -6.99
N GLN A 92 -10.49 3.30 -6.34
CA GLN A 92 -11.77 3.23 -5.64
C GLN A 92 -11.51 3.52 -4.17
N PHE A 93 -12.21 4.53 -3.62
CA PHE A 93 -12.08 4.91 -2.22
C PHE A 93 -13.27 4.38 -1.44
N SER A 94 -13.04 3.99 -0.19
CA SER A 94 -14.07 3.39 0.65
C SER A 94 -13.98 3.91 2.07
N VAL A 95 -15.13 4.02 2.75
CA VAL A 95 -15.23 4.48 4.13
C VAL A 95 -15.12 3.31 5.10
N THR A 96 -15.74 2.17 4.79
CA THR A 96 -15.77 1.01 5.67
C THR A 96 -14.92 -0.12 5.12
N MET A 97 -14.53 -1.05 6.00
CA MET A 97 -13.78 -2.24 5.59
C MET A 97 -14.61 -3.12 4.65
N GLU A 98 -15.92 -3.20 4.86
CA GLU A 98 -16.80 -3.99 4.00
C GLU A 98 -16.83 -3.46 2.58
N GLU A 99 -16.95 -2.13 2.42
CA GLU A 99 -16.88 -1.50 1.11
C GLU A 99 -15.53 -1.73 0.44
N HIS A 100 -14.46 -1.61 1.23
CA HIS A 100 -13.10 -1.84 0.73
C HIS A 100 -12.91 -3.28 0.28
N GLN A 101 -13.38 -4.24 1.08
CA GLN A 101 -13.26 -5.65 0.74
C GLN A 101 -14.03 -5.97 -0.54
N ALA A 102 -15.22 -5.39 -0.72
CA ALA A 102 -15.98 -5.54 -1.95
C ALA A 102 -15.22 -4.98 -3.16
N ALA A 103 -14.58 -3.83 -3.00
CA ALA A 103 -13.77 -3.22 -4.05
C ALA A 103 -12.53 -4.06 -4.36
N VAL A 104 -11.87 -4.61 -3.35
CA VAL A 104 -10.72 -5.51 -3.55
C VAL A 104 -11.14 -6.74 -4.34
N ASN A 105 -12.27 -7.35 -3.99
CA ASN A 105 -12.79 -8.50 -4.71
C ASN A 105 -13.10 -8.16 -6.17
N LYS A 106 -13.64 -6.96 -6.40
CA LYS A 106 -14.01 -6.53 -7.75
C LYS A 106 -12.80 -6.24 -8.62
N TYR A 107 -11.77 -5.57 -8.08
CA TYR A 107 -10.67 -5.03 -8.88
C TYR A 107 -9.38 -5.84 -8.80
N GLN A 108 -9.13 -6.51 -7.67
CA GLN A 108 -7.88 -7.21 -7.43
C GLN A 108 -8.02 -8.73 -7.43
N LEU A 109 -9.15 -9.23 -6.90
CA LEU A 109 -9.39 -10.67 -6.72
C LEU A 109 -10.53 -11.19 -7.58
N ARG A 110 -11.05 -10.37 -8.48
CA ARG A 110 -12.21 -10.74 -9.28
C ARG A 110 -11.96 -12.03 -10.07
N ARG A 111 -13.02 -12.80 -10.23
CA ARG A 111 -12.99 -14.02 -11.01
C ARG A 111 -13.79 -13.85 -12.29
N THR A 112 -13.39 -14.58 -13.32
CA THR A 112 -14.14 -14.59 -14.56
C THR A 112 -15.42 -15.41 -14.38
N PRO A 113 -16.41 -15.28 -15.29
CA PRO A 113 -17.63 -16.09 -15.24
C PRO A 113 -17.38 -17.59 -15.28
N THR A 114 -16.22 -18.02 -15.81
CA THR A 114 -15.83 -19.44 -15.84
C THR A 114 -15.20 -19.91 -14.53
N GLY A 115 -15.05 -19.00 -13.55
CA GLY A 115 -14.39 -19.32 -12.28
C GLY A 115 -12.88 -19.16 -12.32
N THR A 116 -12.30 -18.82 -13.46
CA THR A 116 -10.87 -18.57 -13.56
C THR A 116 -10.51 -17.27 -12.84
N PRO A 117 -9.54 -17.29 -11.88
CA PRO A 117 -9.15 -16.06 -11.21
C PRO A 117 -8.53 -15.06 -12.16
N ALA A 118 -8.80 -13.77 -11.94
CA ALA A 118 -8.09 -12.73 -12.64
C ALA A 118 -6.62 -12.73 -12.20
N PRO A 119 -5.68 -12.32 -13.09
CA PRO A 119 -4.28 -12.19 -12.69
C PRO A 119 -4.14 -11.24 -11.49
N GLN A 120 -3.26 -11.59 -10.57
CA GLN A 120 -2.91 -10.71 -9.46
C GLN A 120 -2.02 -9.57 -9.95
N PRO A 121 -2.31 -8.33 -9.58
CA PRO A 121 -1.45 -7.20 -9.93
C PRO A 121 -0.08 -7.29 -9.26
#